data_40c0c5a81048db25517c38cbd0f09966
#
_entry.id   40c0c5a81048db25517c38cbd0f09966
#
_cell.length_a   1.000
_cell.length_b   1.000
_cell.length_c   1.000
_cell.angle_alpha   90.00
_cell.angle_beta   90.00
_cell.angle_gamma   90.00
#
_symmetry.space_group_name_H-M   'P 1'
#
loop_
_entity.id
_entity.type
_entity.pdbx_description
1 polymer ?
#
loop_
_entity_poly.entity_id
_entity_poly.type
_entity_poly.pdbx_seq_one_letter_code
_entity_poly.pdbx_strand_id
1 'polypeptide(L)'
;MKTEQTNLSSKVCLVTGANSGIGKSTAHALAMMNATVVMVCRDRRRAEPVRDEIKSATGNQNVELMICDLSSQADIRRFAAEFISSHSRLDVLINNAGVVVRQRSLTEDGIETTFAVNHLGYFLLTNLLLDLLKQSAPSRIVNVSSAAHAYGKIDFDDLQGEKKYGGFSAYANSKLANVLFTYELARRLDGTGVAVNCLHPGTIATGLFRNLPKPIEALIKLVTFSPDKGAETSVYLASSPAVEGVTGQYFAKKRERQTSSASRNEESARRLWEVSEQMTGLPG
;
A
#
# COMPACT_ATOMS: atom_id res chain seq x y z
N MET A 1 30.52 -12.27 1.16
CA MET A 1 29.39 -13.20 1.32
C MET A 1 28.36 -12.82 0.26
N LYS A 2 28.11 -13.69 -0.72
CA LYS A 2 26.96 -13.55 -1.63
C LYS A 2 25.72 -13.70 -0.73
N THR A 3 24.94 -12.64 -0.54
CA THR A 3 23.61 -12.74 0.07
C THR A 3 22.81 -13.67 -0.83
N GLU A 4 22.46 -14.86 -0.33
CA GLU A 4 21.50 -15.73 -1.01
C GLU A 4 20.25 -14.90 -1.29
N GLN A 5 19.96 -14.75 -2.55
CA GLN A 5 18.78 -14.00 -2.99
C GLN A 5 17.56 -14.84 -2.59
N THR A 6 16.68 -14.29 -1.75
CA THR A 6 15.47 -15.00 -1.31
C THR A 6 14.68 -15.45 -2.54
N ASN A 7 14.40 -16.75 -2.64
CA ASN A 7 13.60 -17.31 -3.73
C ASN A 7 12.13 -17.35 -3.32
N LEU A 8 11.26 -16.77 -4.15
CA LEU A 8 9.81 -16.69 -3.94
C LEU A 8 9.00 -17.48 -4.97
N SER A 9 9.60 -18.50 -5.61
CA SER A 9 8.99 -19.24 -6.74
C SER A 9 7.63 -19.89 -6.43
N SER A 10 7.31 -20.13 -5.16
CA SER A 10 6.01 -20.67 -4.74
C SER A 10 5.07 -19.61 -4.13
N LYS A 11 5.44 -18.33 -4.21
CA LYS A 11 4.73 -17.24 -3.53
C LYS A 11 3.98 -16.37 -4.53
N VAL A 12 2.74 -16.01 -4.17
CA VAL A 12 1.92 -15.05 -4.89
C VAL A 12 1.98 -13.71 -4.18
N CYS A 13 2.44 -12.68 -4.88
CA CYS A 13 2.62 -11.33 -4.39
C CYS A 13 1.73 -10.37 -5.17
N LEU A 14 0.81 -9.68 -4.49
CA LEU A 14 -0.06 -8.67 -5.07
C LEU A 14 0.48 -7.27 -4.74
N VAL A 15 0.65 -6.42 -5.76
CA VAL A 15 1.18 -5.05 -5.62
C VAL A 15 0.21 -4.04 -6.23
N THR A 16 -0.37 -3.16 -5.42
CA THR A 16 -1.24 -2.09 -5.92
C THR A 16 -0.43 -0.89 -6.42
N GLY A 17 -0.88 -0.27 -7.52
CA GLY A 17 -0.17 0.86 -8.14
C GLY A 17 1.17 0.47 -8.78
N ALA A 18 1.25 -0.75 -9.32
CA ALA A 18 2.49 -1.35 -9.82
C ALA A 18 2.96 -0.86 -11.20
N ASN A 19 2.26 0.08 -11.84
CA ASN A 19 2.62 0.57 -13.17
C ASN A 19 3.60 1.76 -13.18
N SER A 20 4.05 2.24 -12.04
CA SER A 20 5.01 3.36 -11.96
C SER A 20 5.68 3.46 -10.59
N GLY A 21 6.79 4.19 -10.53
CA GLY A 21 7.45 4.56 -9.28
C GLY A 21 7.79 3.36 -8.39
N ILE A 22 7.54 3.48 -7.09
CA ILE A 22 7.84 2.46 -6.08
C ILE A 22 7.15 1.13 -6.39
N GLY A 23 5.88 1.18 -6.78
CA GLY A 23 5.11 -0.03 -7.10
C GLY A 23 5.71 -0.83 -8.25
N LYS A 24 6.14 -0.14 -9.33
CA LYS A 24 6.86 -0.79 -10.45
C LYS A 24 8.16 -1.42 -9.98
N SER A 25 8.99 -0.67 -9.25
CA SER A 25 10.27 -1.19 -8.75
C SER A 25 10.08 -2.33 -7.75
N THR A 26 9.02 -2.29 -6.93
CA THR A 26 8.67 -3.39 -6.01
C THR A 26 8.26 -4.64 -6.80
N ALA A 27 7.36 -4.50 -7.78
CA ALA A 27 6.92 -5.61 -8.64
C ALA A 27 8.11 -6.24 -9.40
N HIS A 28 8.98 -5.39 -9.96
CA HIS A 28 10.19 -5.84 -10.65
C HIS A 28 11.11 -6.64 -9.71
N ALA A 29 11.38 -6.14 -8.50
CA ALA A 29 12.25 -6.82 -7.55
C ALA A 29 11.68 -8.16 -7.07
N LEU A 30 10.36 -8.26 -6.86
CA LEU A 30 9.70 -9.54 -6.52
C LEU A 30 9.72 -10.53 -7.70
N ALA A 31 9.56 -10.03 -8.93
CA ALA A 31 9.68 -10.85 -10.13
C ALA A 31 11.11 -11.42 -10.31
N MET A 32 12.14 -10.62 -9.99
CA MET A 32 13.55 -11.09 -9.95
C MET A 32 13.78 -12.20 -8.91
N MET A 33 12.93 -12.29 -7.88
CA MET A 33 12.94 -13.36 -6.88
C MET A 33 12.06 -14.55 -7.28
N ASN A 34 11.61 -14.62 -8.52
CA ASN A 34 10.75 -15.64 -9.11
C ASN A 34 9.32 -15.73 -8.52
N ALA A 35 8.83 -14.71 -7.83
CA ALA A 35 7.45 -14.69 -7.35
C ALA A 35 6.45 -14.68 -8.52
N THR A 36 5.26 -15.26 -8.33
CA THR A 36 4.09 -14.85 -9.11
C THR A 36 3.69 -13.44 -8.66
N VAL A 37 3.80 -12.45 -9.53
CA VAL A 37 3.52 -11.05 -9.22
C VAL A 37 2.25 -10.60 -9.90
N VAL A 38 1.22 -10.28 -9.11
CA VAL A 38 -0.02 -9.69 -9.61
C VAL A 38 0.05 -8.18 -9.47
N MET A 39 0.23 -7.49 -10.60
CA MET A 39 0.22 -6.05 -10.70
C MET A 39 -1.22 -5.55 -10.73
N VAL A 40 -1.63 -4.80 -9.71
CA VAL A 40 -2.97 -4.17 -9.66
C VAL A 40 -2.87 -2.71 -10.04
N CYS A 41 -3.52 -2.32 -11.13
CA CYS A 41 -3.42 -1.00 -11.72
C CYS A 41 -4.80 -0.52 -12.21
N ARG A 42 -5.02 0.81 -12.23
CA ARG A 42 -6.28 1.39 -12.70
C ARG A 42 -6.42 1.42 -14.24
N ASP A 43 -5.33 1.64 -14.93
CA ASP A 43 -5.30 1.88 -16.38
C ASP A 43 -4.49 0.79 -17.10
N ARG A 44 -5.20 -0.06 -17.83
CA ARG A 44 -4.63 -1.17 -18.59
C ARG A 44 -3.60 -0.71 -19.61
N ARG A 45 -3.91 0.35 -20.37
CA ARG A 45 -3.04 0.84 -21.46
C ARG A 45 -1.67 1.29 -20.94
N ARG A 46 -1.64 1.83 -19.73
CA ARG A 46 -0.39 2.26 -19.07
C ARG A 46 0.32 1.12 -18.37
N ALA A 47 -0.38 0.08 -17.97
CA ALA A 47 0.17 -0.99 -17.14
C ALA A 47 0.70 -2.18 -17.99
N GLU A 48 0.08 -2.50 -19.12
CA GLU A 48 0.52 -3.60 -19.99
C GLU A 48 1.97 -3.46 -20.47
N PRO A 49 2.42 -2.31 -20.98
CA PRO A 49 3.82 -2.16 -21.39
C PRO A 49 4.79 -2.35 -20.21
N VAL A 50 4.39 -1.94 -18.98
CA VAL A 50 5.22 -2.09 -17.79
C VAL A 50 5.31 -3.55 -17.35
N ARG A 51 4.20 -4.29 -17.40
CA ARG A 51 4.20 -5.75 -17.17
C ARG A 51 5.16 -6.46 -18.13
N ASP A 52 5.06 -6.15 -19.41
CA ASP A 52 5.88 -6.79 -20.45
C ASP A 52 7.36 -6.43 -20.32
N GLU A 53 7.66 -5.19 -19.94
CA GLU A 53 9.02 -4.75 -19.57
C GLU A 53 9.56 -5.57 -18.40
N ILE A 54 8.77 -5.76 -17.33
CA ILE A 54 9.19 -6.55 -16.15
C ILE A 54 9.43 -8.01 -16.57
N LYS A 55 8.54 -8.62 -17.33
CA LYS A 55 8.74 -9.99 -17.85
C LYS A 55 10.02 -10.11 -18.64
N SER A 56 10.26 -9.20 -19.57
CA SER A 56 11.46 -9.20 -20.40
C SER A 56 12.75 -9.00 -19.59
N ALA A 57 12.74 -8.03 -18.67
CA ALA A 57 13.91 -7.68 -17.88
C ALA A 57 14.28 -8.74 -16.84
N THR A 58 13.30 -9.47 -16.31
CA THR A 58 13.53 -10.48 -15.25
C THR A 58 13.56 -11.91 -15.77
N GLY A 59 13.07 -12.17 -16.97
CA GLY A 59 12.85 -13.50 -17.51
C GLY A 59 11.64 -14.24 -16.90
N ASN A 60 11.04 -13.68 -15.85
CA ASN A 60 9.90 -14.27 -15.13
C ASN A 60 8.59 -14.05 -15.90
N GLN A 61 7.98 -15.13 -16.38
CA GLN A 61 6.71 -15.07 -17.11
C GLN A 61 5.49 -15.01 -16.18
N ASN A 62 5.65 -15.24 -14.87
CA ASN A 62 4.58 -15.22 -13.88
C ASN A 62 4.34 -13.78 -13.35
N VAL A 63 4.27 -12.81 -14.26
CA VAL A 63 3.88 -11.42 -13.94
C VAL A 63 2.54 -11.15 -14.61
N GLU A 64 1.53 -10.99 -13.80
CA GLU A 64 0.15 -10.83 -14.20
C GLU A 64 -0.30 -9.38 -14.05
N LEU A 65 -1.32 -8.98 -14.81
CA LEU A 65 -1.94 -7.67 -14.70
C LEU A 65 -3.44 -7.83 -14.48
N MET A 66 -3.91 -7.33 -13.35
CA MET A 66 -5.33 -7.20 -13.06
C MET A 66 -5.70 -5.73 -12.90
N ILE A 67 -6.91 -5.37 -13.32
CA ILE A 67 -7.37 -3.98 -13.32
C ILE A 67 -8.31 -3.75 -12.14
N CYS A 68 -7.98 -2.70 -11.36
CA CYS A 68 -8.80 -2.24 -10.25
C CYS A 68 -8.57 -0.74 -10.01
N ASP A 69 -9.65 0.04 -9.95
CA ASP A 69 -9.62 1.41 -9.46
C ASP A 69 -9.93 1.43 -7.96
N LEU A 70 -8.92 1.75 -7.15
CA LEU A 70 -9.07 1.82 -5.69
C LEU A 70 -9.90 3.04 -5.22
N SER A 71 -10.36 3.89 -6.13
CA SER A 71 -11.33 4.94 -5.83
C SER A 71 -12.78 4.47 -5.90
N SER A 72 -13.04 3.25 -6.37
CA SER A 72 -14.37 2.64 -6.50
C SER A 72 -14.48 1.41 -5.63
N GLN A 73 -15.37 1.43 -4.65
CA GLN A 73 -15.62 0.27 -3.78
C GLN A 73 -16.21 -0.92 -4.56
N ALA A 74 -17.05 -0.64 -5.55
CA ALA A 74 -17.61 -1.66 -6.43
C ALA A 74 -16.51 -2.38 -7.22
N ASP A 75 -15.54 -1.62 -7.75
CA ASP A 75 -14.43 -2.18 -8.51
C ASP A 75 -13.47 -2.99 -7.63
N ILE A 76 -13.22 -2.54 -6.40
CA ILE A 76 -12.43 -3.31 -5.42
C ILE A 76 -13.10 -4.64 -5.09
N ARG A 77 -14.42 -4.66 -4.90
CA ARG A 77 -15.17 -5.90 -4.62
C ARG A 77 -15.16 -6.85 -5.82
N ARG A 78 -15.39 -6.34 -7.03
CA ARG A 78 -15.28 -7.11 -8.27
C ARG A 78 -13.88 -7.72 -8.40
N PHE A 79 -12.84 -6.91 -8.23
CA PHE A 79 -11.45 -7.35 -8.31
C PHE A 79 -11.14 -8.44 -7.27
N ALA A 80 -11.55 -8.27 -6.02
CA ALA A 80 -11.29 -9.26 -4.96
C ALA A 80 -11.96 -10.60 -5.29
N ALA A 81 -13.20 -10.59 -5.78
CA ALA A 81 -13.90 -11.80 -6.20
C ALA A 81 -13.19 -12.50 -7.38
N GLU A 82 -12.76 -11.73 -8.39
CA GLU A 82 -11.99 -12.25 -9.53
C GLU A 82 -10.65 -12.85 -9.08
N PHE A 83 -9.92 -12.17 -8.19
CA PHE A 83 -8.66 -12.65 -7.65
C PHE A 83 -8.82 -13.96 -6.88
N ILE A 84 -9.81 -14.05 -5.97
CA ILE A 84 -10.08 -15.25 -5.18
C ILE A 84 -10.50 -16.43 -6.08
N SER A 85 -11.23 -16.16 -7.16
CA SER A 85 -11.63 -17.22 -8.10
C SER A 85 -10.48 -17.77 -8.94
N SER A 86 -9.45 -16.96 -9.20
CA SER A 86 -8.30 -17.30 -10.05
C SER A 86 -7.05 -17.73 -9.30
N HIS A 87 -6.96 -17.42 -8.00
CA HIS A 87 -5.79 -17.71 -7.18
C HIS A 87 -6.16 -18.44 -5.90
N SER A 88 -5.52 -19.57 -5.64
CA SER A 88 -5.74 -20.38 -4.42
C SER A 88 -4.91 -19.91 -3.22
N ARG A 89 -4.04 -18.90 -3.41
CA ARG A 89 -3.18 -18.35 -2.36
C ARG A 89 -2.84 -16.88 -2.58
N LEU A 90 -2.55 -16.18 -1.48
CA LEU A 90 -1.95 -14.85 -1.47
C LEU A 90 -0.95 -14.78 -0.32
N ASP A 91 0.34 -14.79 -0.63
CA ASP A 91 1.40 -14.79 0.38
C ASP A 91 1.81 -13.39 0.81
N VAL A 92 1.75 -12.43 -0.12
CA VAL A 92 2.13 -11.04 0.16
C VAL A 92 1.15 -10.07 -0.49
N LEU A 93 0.53 -9.22 0.32
CA LEU A 93 -0.26 -8.08 -0.13
C LEU A 93 0.51 -6.78 0.11
N ILE A 94 0.83 -6.04 -0.96
CA ILE A 94 1.49 -4.74 -0.86
C ILE A 94 0.50 -3.64 -1.27
N ASN A 95 -0.06 -2.98 -0.29
CA ASN A 95 -0.87 -1.79 -0.45
C ASN A 95 0.06 -0.58 -0.69
N ASN A 96 0.34 -0.29 -1.97
CA ASN A 96 1.28 0.75 -2.37
C ASN A 96 0.63 1.91 -3.12
N ALA A 97 -0.47 1.69 -3.83
CA ALA A 97 -1.14 2.76 -4.59
C ALA A 97 -1.47 3.97 -3.72
N GLY A 98 -1.28 5.16 -4.24
CA GLY A 98 -1.61 6.37 -3.49
C GLY A 98 -1.63 7.62 -4.38
N VAL A 99 -2.42 8.60 -3.95
CA VAL A 99 -2.61 9.87 -4.62
C VAL A 99 -2.45 11.04 -3.65
N VAL A 100 -2.17 12.20 -4.19
CA VAL A 100 -2.31 13.50 -3.52
C VAL A 100 -3.21 14.38 -4.37
N VAL A 101 -4.36 14.74 -3.85
CA VAL A 101 -5.33 15.61 -4.52
C VAL A 101 -5.24 17.01 -3.90
N ARG A 102 -4.99 18.04 -4.73
CA ARG A 102 -4.76 19.41 -4.24
C ARG A 102 -6.04 20.12 -3.86
N GLN A 103 -7.10 19.90 -4.62
CA GLN A 103 -8.43 20.44 -4.39
C GLN A 103 -9.36 19.30 -4.05
N ARG A 104 -10.22 19.50 -3.08
CA ARG A 104 -11.17 18.47 -2.65
C ARG A 104 -11.99 17.97 -3.84
N SER A 105 -11.99 16.68 -4.04
CA SER A 105 -12.83 15.97 -5.00
C SER A 105 -13.39 14.72 -4.35
N LEU A 106 -14.52 14.27 -4.84
CA LEU A 106 -15.18 13.05 -4.38
C LEU A 106 -15.03 11.94 -5.42
N THR A 107 -15.03 10.72 -4.94
CA THR A 107 -15.17 9.53 -5.77
C THR A 107 -16.64 9.32 -6.17
N GLU A 108 -16.92 8.31 -6.98
CA GLU A 108 -18.30 7.90 -7.30
C GLU A 108 -19.10 7.46 -6.07
N ASP A 109 -18.38 6.96 -5.02
CA ASP A 109 -18.97 6.58 -3.74
C ASP A 109 -19.22 7.79 -2.83
N GLY A 110 -18.98 9.04 -3.30
CA GLY A 110 -19.17 10.27 -2.50
C GLY A 110 -18.10 10.49 -1.43
N ILE A 111 -16.94 9.84 -1.51
CA ILE A 111 -15.88 9.91 -0.52
C ILE A 111 -14.73 10.79 -1.03
N GLU A 112 -14.08 11.56 -0.12
CA GLU A 112 -12.90 12.36 -0.48
C GLU A 112 -11.82 11.47 -1.10
N THR A 113 -11.34 11.87 -2.27
CA THR A 113 -10.53 11.02 -3.16
C THR A 113 -9.21 10.54 -2.52
N THR A 114 -8.52 11.40 -1.75
CA THR A 114 -7.26 11.00 -1.10
C THR A 114 -7.51 9.98 0.00
N PHE A 115 -8.55 10.18 0.81
CA PHE A 115 -8.93 9.25 1.87
C PHE A 115 -9.44 7.93 1.29
N ALA A 116 -10.28 7.99 0.25
CA ALA A 116 -10.80 6.82 -0.45
C ALA A 116 -9.68 5.94 -0.98
N VAL A 117 -8.77 6.49 -1.80
CA VAL A 117 -7.72 5.70 -2.46
C VAL A 117 -6.63 5.25 -1.48
N ASN A 118 -6.15 6.16 -0.62
CA ASN A 118 -4.98 5.89 0.20
C ASN A 118 -5.27 5.05 1.45
N HIS A 119 -6.51 5.13 1.97
CA HIS A 119 -6.89 4.44 3.20
C HIS A 119 -8.03 3.45 2.99
N LEU A 120 -9.22 3.88 2.58
CA LEU A 120 -10.36 2.97 2.45
C LEU A 120 -10.15 1.90 1.40
N GLY A 121 -9.44 2.21 0.30
CA GLY A 121 -9.05 1.22 -0.70
C GLY A 121 -8.14 0.13 -0.13
N TYR A 122 -7.18 0.50 0.72
CA TYR A 122 -6.35 -0.48 1.44
C TYR A 122 -7.18 -1.29 2.42
N PHE A 123 -8.02 -0.61 3.20
CA PHE A 123 -8.89 -1.23 4.19
C PHE A 123 -9.81 -2.28 3.54
N LEU A 124 -10.58 -1.87 2.53
CA LEU A 124 -11.55 -2.73 1.86
C LEU A 124 -10.86 -3.91 1.15
N LEU A 125 -9.83 -3.64 0.34
CA LEU A 125 -9.09 -4.67 -0.38
C LEU A 125 -8.49 -5.71 0.58
N THR A 126 -7.85 -5.25 1.66
CA THR A 126 -7.23 -6.13 2.65
C THR A 126 -8.28 -7.03 3.31
N ASN A 127 -9.40 -6.46 3.76
CA ASN A 127 -10.44 -7.24 4.44
C ASN A 127 -11.10 -8.27 3.51
N LEU A 128 -11.33 -7.92 2.24
CA LEU A 128 -11.88 -8.85 1.24
C LEU A 128 -10.94 -10.02 0.91
N LEU A 129 -9.62 -9.82 1.02
CA LEU A 129 -8.61 -10.86 0.75
C LEU A 129 -8.10 -11.55 2.03
N LEU A 130 -8.65 -11.20 3.19
CA LEU A 130 -8.10 -11.59 4.48
C LEU A 130 -8.15 -13.10 4.72
N ASP A 131 -9.23 -13.76 4.33
CA ASP A 131 -9.36 -15.21 4.51
C ASP A 131 -8.35 -15.98 3.64
N LEU A 132 -8.11 -15.50 2.41
CA LEU A 132 -7.08 -16.08 1.54
C LEU A 132 -5.66 -15.86 2.11
N LEU A 133 -5.39 -14.68 2.69
CA LEU A 133 -4.14 -14.42 3.40
C LEU A 133 -3.95 -15.34 4.61
N LYS A 134 -4.99 -15.57 5.42
CA LYS A 134 -4.95 -16.52 6.54
C LYS A 134 -4.71 -17.96 6.08
N GLN A 135 -5.39 -18.40 5.02
CA GLN A 135 -5.18 -19.72 4.42
C GLN A 135 -3.78 -19.91 3.85
N SER A 136 -3.14 -18.83 3.43
CA SER A 136 -1.79 -18.82 2.87
C SER A 136 -0.68 -18.62 3.91
N ALA A 137 -1.02 -18.59 5.20
CA ALA A 137 -0.05 -18.34 6.27
C ALA A 137 1.15 -19.32 6.24
N PRO A 138 2.36 -18.88 6.52
CA PRO A 138 2.74 -17.51 6.88
C PRO A 138 2.65 -16.55 5.70
N SER A 139 1.89 -15.46 5.89
CA SER A 139 1.65 -14.44 4.88
C SER A 139 1.92 -13.03 5.42
N ARG A 140 2.01 -12.03 4.52
CA ARG A 140 2.45 -10.68 4.89
C ARG A 140 1.58 -9.62 4.24
N ILE A 141 1.23 -8.60 5.01
CA ILE A 141 0.59 -7.37 4.54
C ILE A 141 1.55 -6.21 4.75
N VAL A 142 1.83 -5.47 3.69
CA VAL A 142 2.75 -4.33 3.70
C VAL A 142 1.99 -3.07 3.27
N ASN A 143 1.77 -2.15 4.20
CA ASN A 143 1.06 -0.90 3.95
C ASN A 143 2.05 0.26 3.73
N VAL A 144 2.04 0.86 2.56
CA VAL A 144 2.90 2.00 2.26
C VAL A 144 2.31 3.28 2.85
N SER A 145 2.90 3.71 3.96
CA SER A 145 2.64 4.99 4.59
C SER A 145 3.64 6.07 4.12
N SER A 146 3.95 7.05 4.93
CA SER A 146 4.88 8.14 4.66
C SER A 146 5.38 8.75 5.94
N ALA A 147 6.53 9.43 5.94
CA ALA A 147 6.93 10.33 7.03
C ALA A 147 5.90 11.45 7.28
N ALA A 148 5.09 11.77 6.28
CA ALA A 148 3.99 12.74 6.41
C ALA A 148 2.96 12.34 7.48
N HIS A 149 2.85 11.07 7.88
CA HIS A 149 1.94 10.64 8.95
C HIS A 149 2.17 11.40 10.25
N ALA A 150 3.39 11.86 10.51
CA ALA A 150 3.72 12.62 11.71
C ALA A 150 3.06 14.02 11.77
N TYR A 151 2.63 14.53 10.63
CA TYR A 151 1.88 15.79 10.49
C TYR A 151 0.37 15.58 10.35
N GLY A 152 -0.08 14.33 10.30
CA GLY A 152 -1.48 13.97 10.17
C GLY A 152 -2.23 14.14 11.50
N LYS A 153 -3.53 14.39 11.37
CA LYS A 153 -4.52 14.41 12.45
C LYS A 153 -5.79 13.72 11.97
N ILE A 154 -6.28 12.74 12.71
CA ILE A 154 -7.59 12.17 12.42
C ILE A 154 -8.63 13.04 13.14
N ASP A 155 -9.41 13.75 12.35
CA ASP A 155 -10.56 14.50 12.84
C ASP A 155 -11.83 13.74 12.44
N PHE A 156 -12.41 13.04 13.40
CA PHE A 156 -13.60 12.21 13.15
C PHE A 156 -14.85 13.03 12.83
N ASP A 157 -14.85 14.33 13.13
CA ASP A 157 -15.95 15.23 12.80
C ASP A 157 -15.77 15.89 11.43
N ASP A 158 -14.63 15.66 10.75
CA ASP A 158 -14.31 16.18 9.42
C ASP A 158 -13.31 15.29 8.65
N LEU A 159 -13.51 13.97 8.68
CA LEU A 159 -12.61 13.00 8.01
C LEU A 159 -12.45 13.27 6.52
N GLN A 160 -13.49 13.83 5.90
CA GLN A 160 -13.54 14.08 4.46
C GLN A 160 -13.17 15.53 4.09
N GLY A 161 -12.72 16.35 5.06
CA GLY A 161 -12.30 17.73 4.82
C GLY A 161 -13.40 18.63 4.24
N GLU A 162 -14.64 18.45 4.68
CA GLU A 162 -15.78 19.25 4.23
C GLU A 162 -15.74 20.67 4.79
N LYS A 163 -15.31 20.81 6.05
CA LYS A 163 -15.18 22.11 6.73
C LYS A 163 -13.90 22.83 6.31
N LYS A 164 -12.80 22.07 6.17
CA LYS A 164 -11.51 22.63 5.78
C LYS A 164 -10.66 21.60 5.05
N TYR A 165 -10.32 21.87 3.80
CA TYR A 165 -9.48 21.02 2.98
C TYR A 165 -8.11 21.64 2.70
N GLY A 166 -7.07 20.78 2.76
CA GLY A 166 -5.73 21.10 2.27
C GLY A 166 -5.10 19.81 1.74
N GLY A 167 -4.65 19.83 0.49
CA GLY A 167 -4.15 18.60 -0.16
C GLY A 167 -3.01 17.90 0.60
N PHE A 168 -2.11 18.67 1.22
CA PHE A 168 -1.08 18.08 2.08
C PHE A 168 -1.65 17.50 3.39
N SER A 169 -2.59 18.20 4.02
CA SER A 169 -3.25 17.70 5.24
C SER A 169 -4.04 16.42 4.97
N ALA A 170 -4.83 16.38 3.88
CA ALA A 170 -5.56 15.18 3.47
C ALA A 170 -4.61 14.00 3.23
N TYR A 171 -3.50 14.24 2.54
CA TYR A 171 -2.45 13.22 2.35
C TYR A 171 -1.84 12.78 3.68
N ALA A 172 -1.42 13.71 4.53
CA ALA A 172 -0.82 13.40 5.83
C ALA A 172 -1.79 12.60 6.73
N ASN A 173 -3.07 12.98 6.74
CA ASN A 173 -4.14 12.28 7.46
C ASN A 173 -4.34 10.87 6.91
N SER A 174 -4.37 10.69 5.58
CA SER A 174 -4.48 9.36 4.98
C SER A 174 -3.27 8.46 5.31
N LYS A 175 -2.07 9.03 5.45
CA LYS A 175 -0.86 8.27 5.80
C LYS A 175 -0.80 7.96 7.30
N LEU A 176 -1.36 8.80 8.16
CA LEU A 176 -1.61 8.49 9.57
C LEU A 176 -2.66 7.37 9.70
N ALA A 177 -3.73 7.45 8.94
CA ALA A 177 -4.76 6.40 8.91
C ALA A 177 -4.17 5.03 8.53
N ASN A 178 -3.21 4.97 7.59
CA ASN A 178 -2.54 3.73 7.23
C ASN A 178 -1.67 3.15 8.37
N VAL A 179 -1.06 3.99 9.22
CA VAL A 179 -0.32 3.51 10.39
C VAL A 179 -1.29 2.97 11.44
N LEU A 180 -2.36 3.72 11.76
CA LEU A 180 -3.39 3.28 12.69
C LEU A 180 -4.06 1.97 12.24
N PHE A 181 -4.41 1.88 10.96
CA PHE A 181 -4.94 0.66 10.34
C PHE A 181 -3.99 -0.53 10.49
N THR A 182 -2.69 -0.32 10.24
CA THR A 182 -1.68 -1.37 10.38
C THR A 182 -1.63 -1.90 11.80
N TYR A 183 -1.61 -1.02 12.80
CA TYR A 183 -1.53 -1.42 14.20
C TYR A 183 -2.80 -2.13 14.68
N GLU A 184 -3.97 -1.64 14.28
CA GLU A 184 -5.24 -2.29 14.61
C GLU A 184 -5.37 -3.65 13.93
N LEU A 185 -5.05 -3.73 12.64
CA LEU A 185 -5.11 -4.99 11.90
C LEU A 185 -4.12 -6.02 12.48
N ALA A 186 -2.93 -5.61 12.89
CA ALA A 186 -1.96 -6.51 13.53
C ALA A 186 -2.50 -7.09 14.83
N ARG A 187 -3.20 -6.28 15.67
CA ARG A 187 -3.88 -6.78 16.88
C ARG A 187 -4.98 -7.79 16.58
N ARG A 188 -5.79 -7.50 15.55
CA ARG A 188 -6.90 -8.37 15.13
C ARG A 188 -6.45 -9.70 14.52
N LEU A 189 -5.22 -9.73 13.99
CA LEU A 189 -4.63 -10.92 13.34
C LEU A 189 -3.64 -11.66 14.23
N ASP A 190 -3.60 -11.36 15.52
CA ASP A 190 -2.73 -12.07 16.44
C ASP A 190 -3.02 -13.58 16.41
N GLY A 191 -1.97 -14.40 16.37
CA GLY A 191 -2.05 -15.86 16.30
C GLY A 191 -2.48 -16.45 14.94
N THR A 192 -2.83 -15.64 13.93
CA THR A 192 -3.27 -16.15 12.60
C THR A 192 -2.14 -16.51 11.65
N GLY A 193 -0.90 -16.14 11.94
CA GLY A 193 0.23 -16.32 11.04
C GLY A 193 0.31 -15.26 9.93
N VAL A 194 -0.54 -14.23 9.94
CA VAL A 194 -0.49 -13.09 9.01
C VAL A 194 0.25 -11.93 9.67
N ALA A 195 1.41 -11.57 9.15
CA ALA A 195 2.18 -10.42 9.63
C ALA A 195 1.78 -9.13 8.90
N VAL A 196 1.51 -8.06 9.66
CA VAL A 196 1.08 -6.77 9.11
C VAL A 196 2.04 -5.67 9.53
N ASN A 197 2.70 -5.02 8.56
CA ASN A 197 3.63 -3.93 8.84
C ASN A 197 3.39 -2.76 7.89
N CYS A 198 3.82 -1.57 8.30
CA CYS A 198 3.82 -0.41 7.43
C CYS A 198 5.20 0.22 7.30
N LEU A 199 5.35 1.09 6.31
CA LEU A 199 6.64 1.69 6.03
C LEU A 199 6.53 3.12 5.49
N HIS A 200 7.65 3.84 5.60
CA HIS A 200 7.96 5.03 4.82
C HIS A 200 9.03 4.68 3.78
N PRO A 201 8.75 4.89 2.48
CA PRO A 201 9.66 4.50 1.41
C PRO A 201 10.87 5.44 1.22
N GLY A 202 10.95 6.49 2.02
CA GLY A 202 11.90 7.59 1.82
C GLY A 202 11.30 8.74 1.02
N THR A 203 12.05 9.84 0.88
CA THR A 203 11.64 10.96 0.05
C THR A 203 11.96 10.61 -1.41
N ILE A 204 10.94 10.46 -2.25
CA ILE A 204 11.08 9.99 -3.62
C ILE A 204 10.49 11.00 -4.58
N ALA A 205 11.17 11.22 -5.72
CA ALA A 205 10.65 11.98 -6.85
C ALA A 205 9.58 11.16 -7.57
N THR A 206 8.45 10.93 -6.90
CA THR A 206 7.29 10.29 -7.54
C THR A 206 6.45 11.33 -8.26
N GLY A 207 5.63 10.87 -9.20
CA GLY A 207 4.66 11.71 -9.90
C GLY A 207 3.66 12.45 -9.00
N LEU A 208 3.68 12.21 -7.68
CA LEU A 208 2.93 12.94 -6.67
C LEU A 208 3.19 14.46 -6.68
N PHE A 209 4.39 14.87 -7.12
CA PHE A 209 4.84 16.27 -7.11
C PHE A 209 4.93 16.91 -8.51
N ARG A 210 4.40 16.27 -9.54
CA ARG A 210 4.50 16.69 -10.94
C ARG A 210 4.03 18.13 -11.26
N ASN A 211 3.26 18.75 -10.39
CA ASN A 211 2.67 20.08 -10.61
C ASN A 211 3.18 21.16 -9.65
N LEU A 212 4.35 20.99 -9.05
CA LEU A 212 4.98 22.02 -8.26
C LEU A 212 5.71 23.04 -9.18
N PRO A 213 5.91 24.31 -8.75
CA PRO A 213 6.76 25.25 -9.46
C PRO A 213 8.13 24.64 -9.73
N LYS A 214 8.66 24.85 -10.94
CA LYS A 214 9.94 24.25 -11.41
C LYS A 214 11.11 24.32 -10.40
N PRO A 215 11.36 25.44 -9.68
CA PRO A 215 12.45 25.49 -8.72
C PRO A 215 12.23 24.56 -7.52
N ILE A 216 10.98 24.38 -7.07
CA ILE A 216 10.63 23.47 -5.97
C ILE A 216 10.72 22.00 -6.44
N GLU A 217 10.29 21.71 -7.67
CA GLU A 217 10.44 20.40 -8.28
C GLU A 217 11.92 20.00 -8.43
N ALA A 218 12.77 20.94 -8.83
CA ALA A 218 14.22 20.72 -8.94
C ALA A 218 14.87 20.45 -7.57
N LEU A 219 14.49 21.20 -6.54
CA LEU A 219 14.98 21.01 -5.17
C LEU A 219 14.53 19.64 -4.60
N ILE A 220 13.29 19.24 -4.85
CA ILE A 220 12.76 17.93 -4.45
C ILE A 220 13.53 16.81 -5.18
N LYS A 221 13.79 16.94 -6.48
CA LYS A 221 14.58 15.98 -7.25
C LYS A 221 16.00 15.81 -6.72
N LEU A 222 16.59 16.85 -6.14
CA LEU A 222 17.95 16.80 -5.58
C LEU A 222 18.02 16.00 -4.26
N VAL A 223 16.91 15.91 -3.52
CA VAL A 223 16.81 15.27 -2.19
C VAL A 223 16.09 13.92 -2.26
N THR A 224 15.58 13.54 -3.43
CA THR A 224 14.73 12.37 -3.60
C THR A 224 15.50 11.15 -4.07
N PHE A 225 15.19 10.00 -3.47
CA PHE A 225 15.73 8.71 -3.90
C PHE A 225 15.12 8.24 -5.23
N SER A 226 15.83 7.37 -5.95
CA SER A 226 15.26 6.66 -7.09
C SER A 226 14.08 5.78 -6.64
N PRO A 227 13.13 5.43 -7.53
CA PRO A 227 12.07 4.49 -7.23
C PRO A 227 12.58 3.15 -6.67
N ASP A 228 13.72 2.66 -7.16
CA ASP A 228 14.34 1.42 -6.70
C ASP A 228 14.77 1.52 -5.23
N LYS A 229 15.41 2.63 -4.85
CA LYS A 229 15.75 2.91 -3.46
C LYS A 229 14.50 2.98 -2.57
N GLY A 230 13.41 3.54 -3.09
CA GLY A 230 12.13 3.59 -2.41
C GLY A 230 11.47 2.24 -2.22
N ALA A 231 11.67 1.34 -3.14
CA ALA A 231 11.12 -0.01 -3.08
C ALA A 231 11.84 -0.94 -2.07
N GLU A 232 13.08 -0.62 -1.71
CA GLU A 232 13.92 -1.49 -0.86
C GLU A 232 13.24 -1.92 0.44
N THR A 233 12.52 -1.02 1.11
CA THR A 233 11.85 -1.37 2.39
C THR A 233 10.59 -2.19 2.15
N SER A 234 9.83 -1.92 1.07
CA SER A 234 8.69 -2.75 0.67
C SER A 234 9.13 -4.17 0.34
N VAL A 235 10.16 -4.31 -0.46
CA VAL A 235 10.76 -5.62 -0.83
C VAL A 235 11.29 -6.35 0.41
N TYR A 236 11.99 -5.64 1.30
CA TYR A 236 12.50 -6.21 2.55
C TYR A 236 11.38 -6.79 3.42
N LEU A 237 10.29 -6.04 3.61
CA LEU A 237 9.13 -6.52 4.39
C LEU A 237 8.40 -7.66 3.69
N ALA A 238 8.37 -7.65 2.36
CA ALA A 238 7.72 -8.69 1.57
C ALA A 238 8.49 -10.02 1.57
N SER A 239 9.83 -9.99 1.60
CA SER A 239 10.64 -11.16 1.24
C SER A 239 11.67 -11.59 2.29
N SER A 240 12.13 -10.69 3.17
CA SER A 240 13.25 -11.00 4.07
C SER A 240 12.85 -12.00 5.16
N PRO A 241 13.65 -13.06 5.40
CA PRO A 241 13.48 -13.92 6.57
C PRO A 241 13.70 -13.20 7.89
N ALA A 242 14.47 -12.10 7.91
CA ALA A 242 14.77 -11.34 9.12
C ALA A 242 13.55 -10.65 9.75
N VAL A 243 12.43 -10.57 9.02
CA VAL A 243 11.17 -10.01 9.50
C VAL A 243 10.03 -11.04 9.52
N GLU A 244 10.38 -12.32 9.49
CA GLU A 244 9.39 -13.38 9.66
C GLU A 244 8.76 -13.29 11.05
N GLY A 245 7.42 -13.30 11.11
CA GLY A 245 6.67 -13.14 12.35
C GLY A 245 6.68 -11.71 12.94
N VAL A 246 7.47 -10.79 12.41
CA VAL A 246 7.42 -9.37 12.85
C VAL A 246 6.13 -8.74 12.36
N THR A 247 5.31 -8.26 13.30
CA THR A 247 4.00 -7.67 13.01
C THR A 247 3.77 -6.41 13.84
N GLY A 248 2.89 -5.51 13.36
CA GLY A 248 2.53 -4.29 14.05
C GLY A 248 3.67 -3.27 14.14
N GLN A 249 4.58 -3.25 13.16
CA GLN A 249 5.74 -2.36 13.19
C GLN A 249 5.75 -1.38 12.01
N TYR A 250 6.40 -0.24 12.24
CA TYR A 250 6.66 0.77 11.22
C TYR A 250 8.14 0.78 10.84
N PHE A 251 8.42 0.77 9.54
CA PHE A 251 9.78 0.68 9.02
C PHE A 251 10.17 1.91 8.18
N ALA A 252 11.45 2.30 8.29
CA ALA A 252 12.10 3.20 7.35
C ALA A 252 13.53 2.73 7.12
N LYS A 253 13.97 2.67 5.85
CA LYS A 253 15.32 2.19 5.47
C LYS A 253 15.61 0.79 6.04
N LYS A 254 14.65 -0.13 5.95
CA LYS A 254 14.72 -1.52 6.43
C LYS A 254 14.98 -1.67 7.94
N ARG A 255 14.65 -0.66 8.74
CA ARG A 255 14.78 -0.66 10.19
C ARG A 255 13.48 -0.23 10.83
N GLU A 256 13.14 -0.84 11.93
CA GLU A 256 12.04 -0.38 12.77
C GLU A 256 12.26 1.07 13.23
N ARG A 257 11.18 1.84 13.27
CA ARG A 257 11.19 3.24 13.70
C ARG A 257 9.95 3.53 14.53
N GLN A 258 10.12 4.39 15.50
CA GLN A 258 8.99 4.92 16.25
C GLN A 258 8.14 5.84 15.36
N THR A 259 6.85 5.78 15.56
CA THR A 259 5.86 6.64 14.91
C THR A 259 5.41 7.77 15.83
N SER A 260 4.62 8.71 15.32
CA SER A 260 4.05 9.81 16.11
C SER A 260 3.16 9.29 17.25
N SER A 261 2.98 10.10 18.30
CA SER A 261 2.06 9.74 19.39
C SER A 261 0.63 9.54 18.91
N ALA A 262 0.17 10.35 17.92
CA ALA A 262 -1.15 10.21 17.32
C ALA A 262 -1.36 8.84 16.66
N SER A 263 -0.34 8.28 16.02
CA SER A 263 -0.42 6.97 15.36
C SER A 263 -0.41 5.78 16.34
N ARG A 264 -0.04 6.00 17.59
CA ARG A 264 -0.02 4.99 18.66
C ARG A 264 -1.25 5.04 19.56
N ASN A 265 -2.22 5.90 19.24
CA ASN A 265 -3.46 5.99 20.00
C ASN A 265 -4.40 4.86 19.58
N GLU A 266 -4.56 3.87 20.43
CA GLU A 266 -5.36 2.66 20.18
C GLU A 266 -6.86 2.96 20.06
N GLU A 267 -7.37 3.92 20.83
CA GLU A 267 -8.77 4.33 20.74
C GLU A 267 -9.06 4.93 19.36
N SER A 268 -8.17 5.82 18.89
CA SER A 268 -8.28 6.36 17.53
C SER A 268 -8.17 5.26 16.46
N ALA A 269 -7.34 4.24 16.67
CA ALA A 269 -7.20 3.14 15.73
C ALA A 269 -8.48 2.29 15.65
N ARG A 270 -9.09 1.95 16.80
CA ARG A 270 -10.36 1.23 16.87
C ARG A 270 -11.51 2.04 16.25
N ARG A 271 -11.63 3.33 16.61
CA ARG A 271 -12.66 4.19 16.05
C ARG A 271 -12.51 4.38 14.53
N LEU A 272 -11.27 4.52 14.05
CA LEU A 272 -11.01 4.60 12.61
C LEU A 272 -11.40 3.30 11.89
N TRP A 273 -11.14 2.16 12.51
CA TRP A 273 -11.56 0.86 11.99
C TRP A 273 -13.09 0.80 11.83
N GLU A 274 -13.85 1.10 12.89
CA GLU A 274 -15.32 1.11 12.88
C GLU A 274 -15.90 2.04 11.82
N VAL A 275 -15.36 3.26 11.72
CA VAL A 275 -15.77 4.22 10.68
C VAL A 275 -15.43 3.69 9.28
N SER A 276 -14.28 3.04 9.11
CA SER A 276 -13.89 2.46 7.82
C SER A 276 -14.79 1.29 7.43
N GLU A 277 -15.22 0.45 8.39
CA GLU A 277 -16.24 -0.60 8.16
C GLU A 277 -17.55 0.02 7.68
N GLN A 278 -18.05 1.04 8.38
CA GLN A 278 -19.28 1.73 8.00
C GLN A 278 -19.18 2.36 6.60
N MET A 279 -18.10 3.09 6.31
CA MET A 279 -17.90 3.76 5.02
C MET A 279 -17.70 2.78 3.86
N THR A 280 -17.23 1.57 4.14
CA THR A 280 -17.02 0.54 3.12
C THR A 280 -18.13 -0.52 3.08
N GLY A 281 -19.13 -0.44 3.98
CA GLY A 281 -20.21 -1.43 4.05
C GLY A 281 -19.72 -2.85 4.34
N LEU A 282 -18.61 -2.98 5.06
CA LEU A 282 -18.20 -4.27 5.61
C LEU A 282 -18.97 -4.53 6.90
N PRO A 283 -19.38 -5.80 7.18
CA PRO A 283 -19.95 -6.14 8.48
C PRO A 283 -18.90 -5.91 9.57
N GLY A 284 -19.33 -5.33 10.69
CA GLY A 284 -18.51 -5.14 11.88
C GLY A 284 -18.24 -6.45 12.62
#